data_0a5104437263a59d6edcfe87ac003533
#
_entry.id   0a5104437263a59d6edcfe87ac003533
#
_cell.length_a   1.000
_cell.length_b   1.000
_cell.length_c   1.000
_cell.angle_alpha   90.00
_cell.angle_beta   90.00
_cell.angle_gamma   90.00
#
_symmetry.space_group_name_H-M   'P 1'
#
loop_
_entity.id
_entity.type
_entity.pdbx_description
1 polymer ?
#
loop_
_entity_poly.entity_id
_entity_poly.type
_entity_poly.pdbx_seq_one_letter_code
_entity_poly.pdbx_strand_id
1 'polypeptide(L)'
;MKKALSLFLAMLMVLSMTACGEKAPAEDPTEDQPEKVQAQEVYWSACNTSSTYYPLAVAAAEVINQNVPSVHVTIIESGGTSDNFKALEAGQASLGNASDPDTYAAQNGVGNFEGMQYTKPRILALTNPIMYLFAVTEDSGIKCFSDLQGRAFNPGAMGSNSERVSYDVIENILGITPDWVPCSNADAVSFLKDRRIDGFQRSASTIVKDSNIADIETSVDMHILSFTEEEQAKILEAIPYYSFATMDGSIYDQEDITSIAFFFGFQVSADMDADTVHDIFAALCENVDYMGQSYSAINGQNLAELTAQNAKGYLHAGVIKYLDEQGISYDPSLIPPECK
;
A
#
# COMPACT_ATOMS: atom_id res chain seq x y z
N MET A 1 14.45 -17.45 63.31
CA MET A 1 14.01 -16.13 63.77
C MET A 1 13.74 -15.24 62.56
N LYS A 2 12.56 -15.37 61.96
CA LYS A 2 11.98 -14.51 60.91
C LYS A 2 10.57 -15.04 60.52
N LYS A 3 9.65 -15.02 61.49
CA LYS A 3 8.22 -15.30 61.30
C LYS A 3 7.45 -14.64 62.46
N ALA A 4 7.38 -13.33 62.45
CA ALA A 4 6.51 -12.58 63.35
C ALA A 4 6.53 -11.08 62.99
N LEU A 5 6.05 -10.73 61.80
CA LEU A 5 5.79 -9.31 61.44
C LEU A 5 4.79 -9.20 60.27
N SER A 6 3.67 -9.89 60.37
CA SER A 6 2.63 -9.85 59.32
C SER A 6 1.19 -9.95 59.87
N LEU A 7 0.99 -9.53 61.11
CA LEU A 7 -0.32 -9.66 61.77
C LEU A 7 -0.74 -8.41 62.55
N PHE A 8 -0.34 -7.19 62.15
CA PHE A 8 -0.68 -5.98 62.92
C PHE A 8 -1.18 -4.80 62.05
N LEU A 9 -1.66 -5.05 60.85
CA LEU A 9 -2.21 -3.98 59.98
C LEU A 9 -3.62 -4.28 59.45
N ALA A 10 -4.41 -5.08 60.13
CA ALA A 10 -5.78 -5.43 59.72
C ALA A 10 -6.83 -5.15 60.80
N MET A 11 -6.64 -4.14 61.66
CA MET A 11 -7.60 -3.87 62.74
C MET A 11 -7.68 -2.39 63.11
N LEU A 12 -7.94 -1.50 62.17
CA LEU A 12 -8.26 -0.10 62.41
C LEU A 12 -9.05 0.55 61.26
N MET A 13 -10.22 -0.03 60.91
CA MET A 13 -11.24 0.63 60.07
C MET A 13 -12.63 0.09 60.36
N VAL A 14 -13.05 0.18 61.60
CA VAL A 14 -14.48 0.11 61.95
C VAL A 14 -14.64 1.02 63.16
N LEU A 15 -15.10 2.25 62.96
CA LEU A 15 -15.93 3.05 63.88
C LEU A 15 -15.91 4.54 63.42
N SER A 16 -16.87 4.89 62.56
CA SER A 16 -17.47 6.24 62.58
C SER A 16 -18.73 6.24 61.69
N MET A 17 -19.80 5.66 62.19
CA MET A 17 -21.18 5.96 61.78
C MET A 17 -21.90 6.43 63.03
N THR A 18 -22.11 7.74 63.14
CA THR A 18 -23.28 8.39 63.69
C THR A 18 -23.01 9.90 63.77
N ALA A 19 -23.72 10.67 63.00
CA ALA A 19 -24.59 11.76 63.47
C ALA A 19 -24.91 12.83 62.42
N CYS A 20 -26.18 13.07 62.36
CA CYS A 20 -26.87 14.33 62.02
C CYS A 20 -27.02 14.73 60.59
N GLY A 21 -28.30 14.71 60.20
CA GLY A 21 -28.85 15.22 58.97
C GLY A 21 -28.74 16.74 58.86
N GLU A 22 -28.38 17.14 57.67
CA GLU A 22 -28.63 18.49 57.14
C GLU A 22 -29.06 18.32 55.68
N LYS A 23 -30.15 19.03 55.31
CA LYS A 23 -30.72 18.95 54.00
C LYS A 23 -29.69 19.44 52.95
N ALA A 24 -29.29 18.57 52.03
CA ALA A 24 -28.54 18.95 50.87
C ALA A 24 -29.39 19.90 49.93
N PRO A 25 -28.77 20.90 49.36
CA PRO A 25 -29.37 21.69 48.27
C PRO A 25 -29.62 20.80 47.06
N ALA A 26 -30.68 21.08 46.31
CA ALA A 26 -31.05 20.41 45.07
C ALA A 26 -29.85 20.43 44.11
N GLU A 27 -29.43 19.25 43.63
CA GLU A 27 -28.50 19.10 42.54
C GLU A 27 -29.08 19.80 41.29
N ASP A 28 -28.35 20.75 40.72
CA ASP A 28 -28.53 21.27 39.39
C ASP A 28 -28.50 20.13 38.39
N PRO A 29 -29.25 20.20 37.28
CA PRO A 29 -29.20 19.16 36.26
C PRO A 29 -27.77 19.04 35.72
N THR A 30 -27.21 17.87 35.86
CA THR A 30 -25.93 17.47 35.27
C THR A 30 -25.86 17.95 33.83
N GLU A 31 -24.91 18.82 33.52
CA GLU A 31 -24.47 19.05 32.15
C GLU A 31 -24.21 17.69 31.52
N ASP A 32 -24.89 17.45 30.44
CA ASP A 32 -24.73 16.29 29.57
C ASP A 32 -23.27 16.29 29.07
N GLN A 33 -22.39 15.59 29.78
CA GLN A 33 -21.05 15.37 29.25
C GLN A 33 -21.22 14.51 28.01
N PRO A 34 -20.73 14.98 26.85
CA PRO A 34 -20.82 14.17 25.65
C PRO A 34 -20.21 12.80 25.94
N GLU A 35 -21.00 11.75 25.72
CA GLU A 35 -20.58 10.37 25.81
C GLU A 35 -19.27 10.24 25.02
N LYS A 36 -18.16 9.88 25.68
CA LYS A 36 -16.90 9.62 24.98
C LYS A 36 -17.16 8.46 24.03
N VAL A 37 -17.30 8.75 22.76
CA VAL A 37 -17.35 7.74 21.72
C VAL A 37 -16.06 6.93 21.87
N GLN A 38 -16.20 5.66 22.24
CA GLN A 38 -15.04 4.79 22.32
C GLN A 38 -14.60 4.50 20.89
N ALA A 39 -13.39 4.93 20.51
CA ALA A 39 -12.86 4.70 19.18
C ALA A 39 -12.83 3.19 18.86
N GLN A 40 -13.28 2.82 17.67
CA GLN A 40 -13.17 1.45 17.19
C GLN A 40 -11.71 1.16 16.86
N GLU A 41 -11.17 0.04 17.41
CA GLU A 41 -9.83 -0.42 17.02
C GLU A 41 -9.85 -0.97 15.59
N VAL A 42 -8.97 -0.44 14.76
CA VAL A 42 -8.81 -0.78 13.35
C VAL A 42 -7.38 -1.24 13.09
N TYR A 43 -7.20 -2.45 12.59
CA TYR A 43 -5.89 -2.95 12.20
C TYR A 43 -5.62 -2.70 10.71
N TRP A 44 -4.43 -2.18 10.42
CA TRP A 44 -3.93 -1.96 9.07
C TRP A 44 -2.81 -2.93 8.74
N SER A 45 -3.07 -3.91 7.89
CA SER A 45 -2.07 -4.84 7.35
C SER A 45 -1.28 -4.12 6.25
N ALA A 46 -0.08 -3.65 6.57
CA ALA A 46 0.68 -2.77 5.69
C ALA A 46 1.59 -3.54 4.72
N CYS A 47 2.86 -3.65 5.06
CA CYS A 47 3.89 -4.36 4.31
C CYS A 47 5.08 -4.60 5.24
N ASN A 48 6.18 -5.12 4.71
CA ASN A 48 7.42 -5.26 5.46
C ASN A 48 8.00 -3.90 5.82
N THR A 49 8.56 -3.76 7.02
CA THR A 49 9.14 -2.51 7.54
C THR A 49 10.30 -1.97 6.69
N SER A 50 10.94 -2.81 5.89
CA SER A 50 11.97 -2.39 4.92
C SER A 50 11.41 -1.85 3.59
N SER A 51 10.09 -1.90 3.39
CA SER A 51 9.43 -1.34 2.22
C SER A 51 9.40 0.20 2.28
N THR A 52 9.63 0.86 1.15
CA THR A 52 9.47 2.32 0.99
C THR A 52 8.04 2.79 1.27
N TYR A 53 7.05 1.90 1.22
CA TYR A 53 5.64 2.22 1.49
C TYR A 53 5.23 2.06 2.95
N TYR A 54 6.05 1.42 3.78
CA TYR A 54 5.74 1.28 5.21
C TYR A 54 5.65 2.63 5.93
N PRO A 55 6.61 3.57 5.75
CA PRO A 55 6.50 4.91 6.33
C PRO A 55 5.26 5.69 5.87
N LEU A 56 4.82 5.50 4.62
CA LEU A 56 3.60 6.12 4.11
C LEU A 56 2.35 5.58 4.84
N ALA A 57 2.26 4.26 5.05
CA ALA A 57 1.15 3.67 5.79
C ALA A 57 1.11 4.15 7.26
N VAL A 58 2.29 4.29 7.90
CA VAL A 58 2.39 4.85 9.25
C VAL A 58 1.90 6.30 9.29
N ALA A 59 2.35 7.15 8.36
CA ALA A 59 1.91 8.54 8.30
C ALA A 59 0.39 8.66 8.01
N ALA A 60 -0.16 7.80 7.16
CA ALA A 60 -1.59 7.74 6.90
C ALA A 60 -2.39 7.31 8.14
N ALA A 61 -1.91 6.32 8.89
CA ALA A 61 -2.53 5.92 10.16
C ALA A 61 -2.49 7.05 11.21
N GLU A 62 -1.40 7.81 11.27
CA GLU A 62 -1.32 8.99 12.13
C GLU A 62 -2.33 10.08 11.73
N VAL A 63 -2.47 10.34 10.43
CA VAL A 63 -3.49 11.27 9.91
C VAL A 63 -4.88 10.83 10.34
N ILE A 64 -5.22 9.56 10.16
CA ILE A 64 -6.54 9.03 10.55
C ILE A 64 -6.74 9.17 12.07
N ASN A 65 -5.78 8.77 12.88
CA ASN A 65 -5.86 8.84 14.34
C ASN A 65 -6.01 10.27 14.89
N GLN A 66 -5.50 11.25 14.15
CA GLN A 66 -5.60 12.66 14.55
C GLN A 66 -6.93 13.31 14.11
N ASN A 67 -7.51 12.87 13.00
CA ASN A 67 -8.61 13.56 12.34
C ASN A 67 -9.95 12.80 12.40
N VAL A 68 -9.93 11.49 12.68
CA VAL A 68 -11.14 10.63 12.71
C VAL A 68 -11.31 10.00 14.10
N PRO A 69 -11.90 10.71 15.07
CA PRO A 69 -11.96 10.26 16.46
C PRO A 69 -12.81 8.99 16.70
N SER A 70 -13.59 8.57 15.72
CA SER A 70 -14.41 7.34 15.78
C SER A 70 -13.58 6.07 15.64
N VAL A 71 -12.32 6.14 15.16
CA VAL A 71 -11.44 4.98 14.97
C VAL A 71 -10.06 5.22 15.58
N HIS A 72 -9.39 4.11 15.93
CA HIS A 72 -7.98 4.09 16.29
C HIS A 72 -7.26 3.04 15.44
N VAL A 73 -6.36 3.49 14.56
CA VAL A 73 -5.64 2.64 13.61
C VAL A 73 -4.31 2.18 14.17
N THR A 74 -4.09 0.88 14.19
CA THR A 74 -2.83 0.23 14.54
C THR A 74 -2.24 -0.47 13.32
N ILE A 75 -0.98 -0.13 12.97
CA ILE A 75 -0.26 -0.78 11.87
C ILE A 75 0.28 -2.13 12.32
N ILE A 76 0.05 -3.16 11.48
CA ILE A 76 0.67 -4.48 11.61
C ILE A 76 1.53 -4.77 10.38
N GLU A 77 2.73 -5.32 10.61
CA GLU A 77 3.62 -5.75 9.53
C GLU A 77 3.04 -6.98 8.81
N SER A 78 3.25 -7.06 7.51
CA SER A 78 2.82 -8.19 6.68
C SER A 78 3.86 -8.55 5.61
N GLY A 79 3.66 -9.70 4.96
CA GLY A 79 4.45 -10.13 3.81
C GLY A 79 4.15 -9.34 2.53
N GLY A 80 3.10 -8.48 2.52
CA GLY A 80 2.69 -7.65 1.38
C GLY A 80 1.28 -7.96 0.89
N THR A 81 0.98 -7.58 -0.36
CA THR A 81 -0.36 -7.54 -0.95
C THR A 81 -1.20 -8.81 -0.73
N SER A 82 -0.64 -10.00 -0.99
CA SER A 82 -1.39 -11.25 -0.83
C SER A 82 -1.81 -11.52 0.62
N ASP A 83 -0.93 -11.20 1.58
CA ASP A 83 -1.24 -11.37 3.00
C ASP A 83 -2.24 -10.31 3.47
N ASN A 84 -2.17 -9.09 2.91
CA ASN A 84 -3.11 -8.02 3.18
C ASN A 84 -4.54 -8.41 2.75
N PHE A 85 -4.70 -8.97 1.54
CA PHE A 85 -6.01 -9.45 1.09
C PHE A 85 -6.55 -10.58 1.94
N LYS A 86 -5.71 -11.54 2.35
CA LYS A 86 -6.12 -12.60 3.29
C LYS A 86 -6.57 -12.04 4.63
N ALA A 87 -5.84 -11.05 5.16
CA ALA A 87 -6.17 -10.41 6.43
C ALA A 87 -7.50 -9.64 6.36
N LEU A 88 -7.74 -8.90 5.26
CA LEU A 88 -9.01 -8.22 4.99
C LEU A 88 -10.17 -9.21 4.87
N GLU A 89 -10.01 -10.28 4.07
CA GLU A 89 -11.06 -11.30 3.87
C GLU A 89 -11.40 -12.04 5.16
N ALA A 90 -10.39 -12.34 5.98
CA ALA A 90 -10.56 -13.01 7.26
C ALA A 90 -11.09 -12.09 8.39
N GLY A 91 -11.20 -10.76 8.14
CA GLY A 91 -11.56 -9.78 9.17
C GLY A 91 -10.48 -9.57 10.24
N GLN A 92 -9.24 -9.94 9.96
CA GLN A 92 -8.09 -9.74 10.86
C GLN A 92 -7.50 -8.31 10.73
N ALA A 93 -7.77 -7.67 9.60
CA ALA A 93 -7.47 -6.27 9.35
C ALA A 93 -8.68 -5.62 8.67
N SER A 94 -8.85 -4.31 8.87
CA SER A 94 -9.85 -3.52 8.18
C SER A 94 -9.24 -2.62 7.10
N LEU A 95 -7.95 -2.36 7.18
CA LEU A 95 -7.18 -1.59 6.20
C LEU A 95 -5.98 -2.42 5.70
N GLY A 96 -5.50 -2.11 4.50
CA GLY A 96 -4.35 -2.78 3.91
C GLY A 96 -3.70 -1.99 2.78
N ASN A 97 -2.53 -2.43 2.33
CA ASN A 97 -1.83 -1.88 1.18
C ASN A 97 -1.95 -2.84 -0.01
N ALA A 98 -2.27 -2.33 -1.18
CA ALA A 98 -2.22 -3.08 -2.43
C ALA A 98 -2.08 -2.16 -3.65
N SER A 99 -1.72 -2.74 -4.79
CA SER A 99 -1.84 -2.06 -6.08
C SER A 99 -3.27 -2.17 -6.63
N ASP A 100 -3.65 -1.27 -7.52
CA ASP A 100 -4.94 -1.31 -8.20
C ASP A 100 -5.13 -2.55 -9.08
N PRO A 101 -4.15 -3.03 -9.90
CA PRO A 101 -4.31 -4.27 -10.65
C PRO A 101 -4.41 -5.52 -9.78
N ASP A 102 -3.69 -5.56 -8.64
CA ASP A 102 -3.81 -6.68 -7.70
C ASP A 102 -5.20 -6.70 -7.04
N THR A 103 -5.77 -5.52 -6.77
CA THR A 103 -7.13 -5.42 -6.24
C THR A 103 -8.16 -5.94 -7.24
N TYR A 104 -8.03 -5.55 -8.51
CA TYR A 104 -8.87 -6.10 -9.57
C TYR A 104 -8.72 -7.62 -9.68
N ALA A 105 -7.48 -8.11 -9.71
CA ALA A 105 -7.20 -9.54 -9.84
C ALA A 105 -7.76 -10.36 -8.66
N ALA A 106 -7.62 -9.85 -7.42
CA ALA A 106 -8.15 -10.48 -6.23
C ALA A 106 -9.69 -10.53 -6.21
N GLN A 107 -10.35 -9.44 -6.60
CA GLN A 107 -11.82 -9.38 -6.68
C GLN A 107 -12.40 -10.28 -7.77
N ASN A 108 -11.67 -10.51 -8.85
CA ASN A 108 -12.12 -11.32 -9.99
C ASN A 108 -11.57 -12.77 -9.98
N GLY A 109 -10.69 -13.12 -9.04
CA GLY A 109 -10.09 -14.46 -8.95
C GLY A 109 -9.23 -14.80 -10.17
N VAL A 110 -8.46 -13.84 -10.69
CA VAL A 110 -7.60 -14.01 -11.87
C VAL A 110 -6.13 -13.79 -11.54
N GLY A 111 -5.23 -14.18 -12.43
CA GLY A 111 -3.80 -14.03 -12.27
C GLY A 111 -3.30 -14.68 -10.99
N ASN A 112 -2.64 -13.92 -10.11
CA ASN A 112 -2.10 -14.44 -8.84
C ASN A 112 -3.15 -14.97 -7.87
N PHE A 113 -4.42 -14.69 -8.14
CA PHE A 113 -5.55 -15.07 -7.31
C PHE A 113 -6.48 -16.07 -8.01
N GLU A 114 -6.00 -16.75 -9.06
CA GLU A 114 -6.78 -17.77 -9.76
C GLU A 114 -7.27 -18.85 -8.79
N GLY A 115 -8.58 -19.09 -8.79
CA GLY A 115 -9.24 -20.00 -7.85
C GLY A 115 -9.46 -19.45 -6.44
N MET A 116 -9.06 -18.20 -6.17
CA MET A 116 -9.28 -17.49 -4.90
C MET A 116 -9.92 -16.13 -5.22
N GLN A 117 -11.19 -15.96 -4.90
CA GLN A 117 -11.87 -14.68 -5.08
C GLN A 117 -12.05 -14.02 -3.71
N TYR A 118 -11.53 -12.81 -3.58
CA TYR A 118 -11.66 -12.02 -2.37
C TYR A 118 -12.83 -11.05 -2.52
N THR A 119 -13.76 -11.08 -1.57
CA THR A 119 -15.02 -10.33 -1.65
C THR A 119 -15.01 -9.04 -0.87
N LYS A 120 -14.12 -8.90 0.12
CA LYS A 120 -14.07 -7.75 1.03
C LYS A 120 -13.14 -6.61 0.62
N PRO A 121 -11.99 -6.82 -0.05
CA PRO A 121 -11.12 -5.70 -0.39
C PRO A 121 -11.83 -4.66 -1.27
N ARG A 122 -11.72 -3.38 -0.88
CA ARG A 122 -12.18 -2.21 -1.65
C ARG A 122 -11.04 -1.20 -1.71
N ILE A 123 -10.97 -0.45 -2.78
CA ILE A 123 -10.01 0.66 -2.86
C ILE A 123 -10.48 1.78 -1.93
N LEU A 124 -9.60 2.19 -1.03
CA LEU A 124 -9.75 3.38 -0.18
C LEU A 124 -9.16 4.60 -0.88
N ALA A 125 -7.86 4.55 -1.25
CA ALA A 125 -7.18 5.63 -1.93
C ALA A 125 -6.05 5.10 -2.81
N LEU A 126 -5.88 5.66 -3.99
CA LEU A 126 -4.66 5.51 -4.79
C LEU A 126 -3.72 6.68 -4.48
N THR A 127 -2.43 6.41 -4.37
CA THR A 127 -1.48 7.40 -3.84
C THR A 127 -0.58 8.00 -4.90
N ASN A 128 0.08 7.18 -5.72
CA ASN A 128 0.98 7.65 -6.75
C ASN A 128 1.17 6.59 -7.84
N PRO A 129 1.50 7.02 -9.06
CA PRO A 129 1.89 6.10 -10.12
C PRO A 129 3.24 5.46 -9.81
N ILE A 130 3.32 4.16 -10.07
CA ILE A 130 4.50 3.33 -9.95
C ILE A 130 4.72 2.62 -11.28
N MET A 131 5.97 2.35 -11.61
CA MET A 131 6.35 1.64 -12.81
C MET A 131 7.29 0.48 -12.46
N TYR A 132 7.17 -0.64 -13.16
CA TYR A 132 8.15 -1.70 -13.12
C TYR A 132 9.33 -1.32 -14.03
N LEU A 133 10.47 -1.01 -13.44
CA LEU A 133 11.69 -0.72 -14.18
C LEU A 133 12.53 -1.98 -14.33
N PHE A 134 12.94 -2.28 -15.55
CA PHE A 134 13.86 -3.36 -15.88
C PHE A 134 15.19 -2.72 -16.23
N ALA A 135 16.06 -2.59 -15.24
CA ALA A 135 17.32 -1.88 -15.36
C ALA A 135 18.47 -2.86 -15.60
N VAL A 136 19.35 -2.53 -16.53
CA VAL A 136 20.51 -3.32 -16.91
C VAL A 136 21.78 -2.47 -16.84
N THR A 137 22.94 -3.10 -16.69
CA THR A 137 24.20 -2.37 -16.78
C THR A 137 24.52 -2.02 -18.24
N GLU A 138 25.02 -0.83 -18.50
CA GLU A 138 25.44 -0.45 -19.85
C GLU A 138 26.51 -1.39 -20.41
N ASP A 139 27.46 -1.84 -19.58
CA ASP A 139 28.52 -2.80 -19.93
C ASP A 139 27.97 -4.15 -20.40
N SER A 140 26.74 -4.53 -20.03
CA SER A 140 26.12 -5.77 -20.48
C SER A 140 25.83 -5.81 -21.97
N GLY A 141 25.67 -4.63 -22.59
CA GLY A 141 25.28 -4.48 -23.98
C GLY A 141 23.82 -4.84 -24.27
N ILE A 142 22.99 -5.09 -23.25
CA ILE A 142 21.56 -5.36 -23.37
C ILE A 142 20.85 -4.04 -23.71
N LYS A 143 20.01 -4.03 -24.78
CA LYS A 143 19.30 -2.83 -25.22
C LYS A 143 17.80 -3.02 -25.33
N CYS A 144 17.31 -4.26 -25.34
CA CYS A 144 15.89 -4.60 -25.42
C CYS A 144 15.60 -5.89 -24.64
N PHE A 145 14.34 -6.19 -24.43
CA PHE A 145 13.95 -7.38 -23.65
C PHE A 145 14.46 -8.68 -24.26
N SER A 146 14.48 -8.83 -25.60
CA SER A 146 15.01 -10.04 -26.25
C SER A 146 16.49 -10.31 -25.94
N ASP A 147 17.29 -9.29 -25.61
CA ASP A 147 18.70 -9.45 -25.24
C ASP A 147 18.88 -10.06 -23.85
N LEU A 148 17.82 -10.15 -23.05
CA LEU A 148 17.83 -10.79 -21.73
C LEU A 148 17.95 -12.31 -21.84
N GLN A 149 17.76 -12.92 -23.01
CA GLN A 149 17.83 -14.37 -23.20
C GLN A 149 19.15 -14.94 -22.67
N GLY A 150 19.09 -15.79 -21.62
CA GLY A 150 20.25 -16.43 -20.99
C GLY A 150 21.17 -15.47 -20.23
N ARG A 151 20.74 -14.23 -19.95
CA ARG A 151 21.50 -13.24 -19.18
C ARG A 151 21.14 -13.33 -17.70
N ALA A 152 22.12 -13.14 -16.83
CA ALA A 152 21.92 -13.15 -15.39
C ALA A 152 21.10 -11.94 -14.94
N PHE A 153 19.86 -12.16 -14.51
CA PHE A 153 18.92 -11.08 -14.20
C PHE A 153 18.15 -11.37 -12.90
N ASN A 154 18.06 -10.38 -12.01
CA ASN A 154 17.22 -10.47 -10.82
C ASN A 154 15.78 -10.08 -11.15
N PRO A 155 14.78 -10.95 -10.92
CA PRO A 155 13.39 -10.70 -11.30
C PRO A 155 12.66 -9.70 -10.38
N GLY A 156 13.29 -9.22 -9.34
CA GLY A 156 12.73 -8.42 -8.26
C GLY A 156 13.02 -9.06 -6.91
N ALA A 157 12.58 -8.44 -5.82
CA ALA A 157 12.78 -8.98 -4.49
C ALA A 157 12.11 -10.36 -4.36
N MET A 158 12.86 -11.34 -3.88
CA MET A 158 12.38 -12.72 -3.73
C MET A 158 11.08 -12.78 -2.91
N GLY A 159 10.07 -13.46 -3.43
CA GLY A 159 8.74 -13.60 -2.83
C GLY A 159 7.82 -12.39 -3.05
N SER A 160 8.27 -11.36 -3.77
CA SER A 160 7.46 -10.17 -4.07
C SER A 160 6.56 -10.35 -5.29
N ASN A 161 5.55 -9.47 -5.42
CA ASN A 161 4.75 -9.38 -6.64
C ASN A 161 5.61 -8.95 -7.85
N SER A 162 6.64 -8.14 -7.64
CA SER A 162 7.59 -7.74 -8.69
C SER A 162 8.31 -8.93 -9.32
N GLU A 163 8.79 -9.86 -8.50
CA GLU A 163 9.40 -11.10 -8.98
C GLU A 163 8.43 -11.89 -9.87
N ARG A 164 7.19 -12.04 -9.41
CA ARG A 164 6.18 -12.77 -10.16
C ARG A 164 5.84 -12.09 -11.50
N VAL A 165 5.67 -10.77 -11.50
CA VAL A 165 5.42 -10.00 -12.73
C VAL A 165 6.56 -10.19 -13.74
N SER A 166 7.81 -10.26 -13.28
CA SER A 166 8.93 -10.53 -14.17
C SER A 166 8.84 -11.89 -14.84
N TYR A 167 8.52 -12.95 -14.10
CA TYR A 167 8.30 -14.28 -14.69
C TYR A 167 7.10 -14.28 -15.64
N ASP A 168 5.97 -13.71 -15.23
CA ASP A 168 4.76 -13.73 -16.05
C ASP A 168 4.95 -12.94 -17.35
N VAL A 169 5.55 -11.75 -17.28
CA VAL A 169 5.71 -10.88 -18.45
C VAL A 169 6.87 -11.36 -19.34
N ILE A 170 8.06 -11.54 -18.77
CA ILE A 170 9.25 -11.80 -19.58
C ILE A 170 9.27 -13.25 -20.08
N GLU A 171 9.01 -14.22 -19.19
CA GLU A 171 9.12 -15.63 -19.54
C GLU A 171 7.83 -16.17 -20.15
N ASN A 172 6.69 -16.02 -19.46
CA ASN A 172 5.45 -16.67 -19.91
C ASN A 172 4.80 -15.97 -21.10
N ILE A 173 4.84 -14.62 -21.20
CA ILE A 173 4.16 -13.87 -22.26
C ILE A 173 5.12 -13.55 -23.42
N LEU A 174 6.32 -13.01 -23.11
CA LEU A 174 7.26 -12.64 -24.18
C LEU A 174 8.14 -13.82 -24.64
N GLY A 175 8.17 -14.93 -23.86
CA GLY A 175 8.91 -16.14 -24.24
C GLY A 175 10.43 -15.99 -24.11
N ILE A 176 10.90 -15.06 -23.30
CA ILE A 176 12.32 -14.79 -23.08
C ILE A 176 12.73 -15.44 -21.75
N THR A 177 13.79 -16.24 -21.74
CA THR A 177 14.25 -16.97 -20.57
C THR A 177 15.62 -16.45 -20.11
N PRO A 178 15.66 -15.45 -19.20
CA PRO A 178 16.89 -15.06 -18.54
C PRO A 178 17.44 -16.17 -17.65
N ASP A 179 18.71 -16.07 -17.25
CA ASP A 179 19.26 -16.83 -16.12
C ASP A 179 18.84 -16.10 -14.84
N TRP A 180 17.70 -16.51 -14.30
CA TRP A 180 17.09 -15.85 -13.16
C TRP A 180 17.92 -16.01 -11.88
N VAL A 181 18.21 -14.89 -11.20
CA VAL A 181 18.95 -14.82 -9.94
C VAL A 181 18.06 -14.22 -8.84
N PRO A 182 17.12 -14.99 -8.28
CA PRO A 182 16.24 -14.51 -7.20
C PRO A 182 17.07 -14.20 -5.95
N CYS A 183 16.94 -12.98 -5.45
CA CYS A 183 17.62 -12.54 -4.23
C CYS A 183 16.89 -11.34 -3.61
N SER A 184 17.41 -10.86 -2.48
CA SER A 184 16.91 -9.61 -1.87
C SER A 184 17.30 -8.38 -2.72
N ASN A 185 16.60 -7.27 -2.54
CA ASN A 185 16.98 -6.01 -3.20
C ASN A 185 18.41 -5.58 -2.86
N ALA A 186 18.82 -5.74 -1.61
CA ALA A 186 20.17 -5.37 -1.16
C ALA A 186 21.24 -6.25 -1.81
N ASP A 187 20.98 -7.57 -1.94
CA ASP A 187 21.88 -8.47 -2.64
C ASP A 187 21.96 -8.15 -4.13
N ALA A 188 20.82 -7.83 -4.79
CA ALA A 188 20.80 -7.46 -6.19
C ALA A 188 21.65 -6.21 -6.47
N VAL A 189 21.55 -5.17 -5.60
CA VAL A 189 22.42 -3.98 -5.69
C VAL A 189 23.90 -4.37 -5.58
N SER A 190 24.26 -5.23 -4.61
CA SER A 190 25.62 -5.69 -4.44
C SER A 190 26.12 -6.50 -5.65
N PHE A 191 25.26 -7.39 -6.19
CA PHE A 191 25.60 -8.22 -7.34
C PHE A 191 25.80 -7.42 -8.61
N LEU A 192 25.03 -6.34 -8.82
CA LEU A 192 25.22 -5.41 -9.95
C LEU A 192 26.55 -4.67 -9.83
N LYS A 193 26.87 -4.10 -8.66
CA LYS A 193 28.15 -3.45 -8.40
C LYS A 193 29.35 -4.38 -8.60
N ASP A 194 29.18 -5.66 -8.24
CA ASP A 194 30.19 -6.71 -8.41
C ASP A 194 30.16 -7.34 -9.82
N ARG A 195 29.28 -6.89 -10.73
CA ARG A 195 29.08 -7.44 -12.09
C ARG A 195 28.78 -8.95 -12.11
N ARG A 196 28.02 -9.43 -11.12
CA ARG A 196 27.59 -10.84 -10.98
C ARG A 196 26.25 -11.08 -11.66
N ILE A 197 25.47 -10.04 -11.88
CA ILE A 197 24.25 -10.03 -12.69
C ILE A 197 24.28 -8.86 -13.65
N ASP A 198 23.56 -8.99 -14.76
CA ASP A 198 23.50 -7.97 -15.84
C ASP A 198 22.42 -6.94 -15.60
N GLY A 199 21.40 -7.27 -14.80
CA GLY A 199 20.29 -6.35 -14.55
C GLY A 199 19.35 -6.85 -13.44
N PHE A 200 18.36 -6.03 -13.14
CA PHE A 200 17.35 -6.32 -12.12
C PHE A 200 16.04 -5.59 -12.39
N GLN A 201 14.96 -6.10 -11.84
CA GLN A 201 13.65 -5.42 -11.86
C GLN A 201 13.44 -4.65 -10.55
N ARG A 202 12.84 -3.45 -10.67
CA ARG A 202 12.46 -2.60 -9.54
C ARG A 202 11.07 -2.00 -9.76
N SER A 203 10.30 -1.88 -8.67
CA SER A 203 9.11 -1.01 -8.64
C SER A 203 9.56 0.37 -8.16
N ALA A 204 9.36 1.39 -8.96
CA ALA A 204 9.84 2.74 -8.69
C ALA A 204 8.80 3.81 -9.01
N SER A 205 8.93 4.95 -8.37
CA SER A 205 8.15 6.15 -8.71
C SER A 205 8.45 6.59 -10.15
N THR A 206 7.45 7.17 -10.82
CA THR A 206 7.61 7.76 -12.16
C THR A 206 8.15 9.19 -12.15
N ILE A 207 8.34 9.77 -10.96
CA ILE A 207 8.71 11.21 -10.82
C ILE A 207 10.00 11.44 -10.05
N VAL A 208 10.56 10.40 -9.42
CA VAL A 208 11.85 10.48 -8.69
C VAL A 208 12.69 9.26 -9.02
N LYS A 209 14.03 9.46 -9.15
CA LYS A 209 14.98 8.36 -9.38
C LYS A 209 14.95 7.36 -8.22
N ASP A 210 14.90 6.06 -8.55
CA ASP A 210 14.99 4.98 -7.54
C ASP A 210 16.34 5.04 -6.81
N SER A 211 16.31 4.99 -5.48
CA SER A 211 17.51 5.13 -4.65
C SER A 211 18.51 3.98 -4.84
N ASN A 212 18.05 2.76 -5.18
CA ASN A 212 18.95 1.63 -5.44
C ASN A 212 19.64 1.80 -6.79
N ILE A 213 18.94 2.28 -7.82
CA ILE A 213 19.53 2.58 -9.12
C ILE A 213 20.56 3.70 -8.94
N ALA A 214 20.20 4.79 -8.23
CA ALA A 214 21.12 5.88 -7.94
C ALA A 214 22.38 5.41 -7.18
N ASP A 215 22.22 4.47 -6.23
CA ASP A 215 23.37 3.89 -5.51
C ASP A 215 24.25 3.03 -6.42
N ILE A 216 23.68 2.26 -7.35
CA ILE A 216 24.44 1.48 -8.32
C ILE A 216 25.20 2.40 -9.27
N GLU A 217 24.57 3.47 -9.75
CA GLU A 217 25.16 4.46 -10.68
C GLU A 217 26.39 5.18 -10.11
N THR A 218 26.63 5.10 -8.80
CA THR A 218 27.92 5.60 -8.25
C THR A 218 29.15 4.83 -8.74
N SER A 219 28.97 3.65 -9.35
CA SER A 219 30.06 2.75 -9.76
C SER A 219 29.83 2.00 -11.07
N VAL A 220 28.59 1.91 -11.54
CA VAL A 220 28.19 1.16 -12.75
C VAL A 220 27.10 1.93 -13.46
N ASP A 221 27.33 2.28 -14.73
CA ASP A 221 26.31 2.95 -15.53
C ASP A 221 25.14 2.01 -15.82
N MET A 222 23.93 2.54 -15.69
CA MET A 222 22.68 1.78 -15.84
C MET A 222 21.87 2.28 -17.05
N HIS A 223 21.11 1.35 -17.64
CA HIS A 223 20.13 1.63 -18.68
C HIS A 223 18.81 0.94 -18.31
N ILE A 224 17.67 1.58 -18.57
CA ILE A 224 16.34 1.02 -18.30
C ILE A 224 15.69 0.62 -19.61
N LEU A 225 15.25 -0.62 -19.70
CA LEU A 225 14.59 -1.16 -20.89
C LEU A 225 13.18 -0.58 -21.04
N SER A 226 12.81 -0.30 -22.28
CA SER A 226 11.49 0.21 -22.66
C SER A 226 10.73 -0.84 -23.47
N PHE A 227 9.44 -1.07 -23.17
CA PHE A 227 8.60 -1.98 -23.96
C PHE A 227 8.22 -1.36 -25.29
N THR A 228 8.39 -2.11 -26.37
CA THR A 228 7.89 -1.76 -27.68
C THR A 228 6.36 -1.87 -27.73
N GLU A 229 5.71 -1.22 -28.72
CA GLU A 229 4.26 -1.31 -28.92
C GLU A 229 3.79 -2.77 -29.14
N GLU A 230 4.59 -3.61 -29.81
CA GLU A 230 4.27 -5.03 -30.05
C GLU A 230 4.29 -5.81 -28.72
N GLU A 231 5.30 -5.60 -27.88
CA GLU A 231 5.40 -6.23 -26.56
C GLU A 231 4.25 -5.78 -25.64
N GLN A 232 3.93 -4.49 -25.63
CA GLN A 232 2.78 -3.96 -24.89
C GLN A 232 1.47 -4.63 -25.33
N ALA A 233 1.24 -4.75 -26.64
CA ALA A 233 0.03 -5.39 -27.16
C ALA A 233 -0.10 -6.86 -26.72
N LYS A 234 1.00 -7.63 -26.76
CA LYS A 234 1.02 -9.04 -26.29
C LYS A 234 0.72 -9.14 -24.79
N ILE A 235 1.28 -8.23 -23.99
CA ILE A 235 1.08 -8.21 -22.53
C ILE A 235 -0.37 -7.86 -22.22
N LEU A 236 -0.95 -6.84 -22.88
CA LEU A 236 -2.35 -6.43 -22.66
C LEU A 236 -3.37 -7.45 -23.16
N GLU A 237 -3.04 -8.24 -24.18
CA GLU A 237 -3.87 -9.38 -24.61
C GLU A 237 -3.94 -10.45 -23.51
N ALA A 238 -2.82 -10.75 -22.86
CA ALA A 238 -2.73 -11.75 -21.80
C ALA A 238 -3.23 -11.25 -20.44
N ILE A 239 -2.96 -9.98 -20.11
CA ILE A 239 -3.28 -9.36 -18.83
C ILE A 239 -3.97 -8.01 -19.07
N PRO A 240 -5.27 -8.01 -19.42
CA PRO A 240 -5.98 -6.79 -19.88
C PRO A 240 -6.19 -5.73 -18.78
N TYR A 241 -5.95 -6.07 -17.52
CA TYR A 241 -6.04 -5.13 -16.40
C TYR A 241 -4.71 -4.44 -16.08
N TYR A 242 -3.63 -4.74 -16.81
CA TYR A 242 -2.40 -3.93 -16.74
C TYR A 242 -2.57 -2.63 -17.53
N SER A 243 -1.69 -1.69 -17.25
CA SER A 243 -1.59 -0.43 -17.98
C SER A 243 -0.12 -0.13 -18.29
N PHE A 244 0.12 0.60 -19.35
CA PHE A 244 1.44 1.13 -19.68
C PHE A 244 1.43 2.65 -19.53
N ALA A 245 2.55 3.19 -19.13
CA ALA A 245 2.80 4.64 -19.14
C ALA A 245 4.22 4.91 -19.60
N THR A 246 4.43 6.13 -20.07
CA THR A 246 5.74 6.65 -20.44
C THR A 246 6.16 7.67 -19.40
N MET A 247 7.34 7.50 -18.82
CA MET A 247 7.95 8.45 -17.90
C MET A 247 9.07 9.20 -18.59
N ASP A 248 9.34 10.41 -18.08
CA ASP A 248 10.45 11.24 -18.52
C ASP A 248 11.80 10.53 -18.25
N GLY A 249 12.45 10.09 -19.30
CA GLY A 249 13.73 9.38 -19.22
C GLY A 249 14.88 10.23 -18.72
N SER A 250 14.74 11.57 -18.70
CA SER A 250 15.76 12.47 -18.15
C SER A 250 16.05 12.24 -16.67
N ILE A 251 15.11 11.59 -15.93
CA ILE A 251 15.32 11.14 -14.54
C ILE A 251 16.49 10.14 -14.45
N TYR A 252 16.73 9.38 -15.53
CA TYR A 252 17.75 8.34 -15.66
C TYR A 252 18.79 8.64 -16.76
N ASP A 253 18.88 9.89 -17.19
CA ASP A 253 19.83 10.37 -18.22
C ASP A 253 19.71 9.61 -19.56
N GLN A 254 18.49 9.18 -19.94
CA GLN A 254 18.19 8.46 -21.18
C GLN A 254 16.92 8.99 -21.86
N GLU A 255 16.50 8.36 -22.97
CA GLU A 255 15.23 8.63 -23.64
C GLU A 255 14.05 8.18 -22.77
N ASP A 256 12.84 8.63 -23.10
CA ASP A 256 11.61 8.29 -22.40
C ASP A 256 11.42 6.78 -22.26
N ILE A 257 10.95 6.36 -21.09
CA ILE A 257 10.82 4.95 -20.69
C ILE A 257 9.34 4.58 -20.68
N THR A 258 8.96 3.63 -21.51
CA THR A 258 7.61 3.03 -21.47
C THR A 258 7.66 1.68 -20.79
N SER A 259 6.89 1.52 -19.72
CA SER A 259 6.80 0.26 -18.98
C SER A 259 5.43 0.05 -18.35
N ILE A 260 5.23 -1.12 -17.75
CA ILE A 260 4.01 -1.44 -17.01
C ILE A 260 3.92 -0.49 -15.82
N ALA A 261 2.81 0.26 -15.80
CA ALA A 261 2.51 1.23 -14.76
C ALA A 261 1.25 0.84 -14.00
N PHE A 262 1.22 1.16 -12.72
CA PHE A 262 0.09 0.91 -11.83
C PHE A 262 0.07 1.95 -10.72
N PHE A 263 -1.06 2.03 -10.02
CA PHE A 263 -1.14 2.87 -8.84
C PHE A 263 -1.03 2.00 -7.59
N PHE A 264 -0.17 2.39 -6.68
CA PHE A 264 -0.15 1.85 -5.35
C PHE A 264 -1.19 2.58 -4.50
N GLY A 265 -1.74 1.90 -3.49
CA GLY A 265 -2.79 2.52 -2.72
C GLY A 265 -3.13 1.79 -1.43
N PHE A 266 -4.16 2.31 -0.80
CA PHE A 266 -4.74 1.80 0.43
C PHE A 266 -6.04 1.08 0.12
N GLN A 267 -6.22 -0.04 0.80
CA GLN A 267 -7.42 -0.87 0.74
C GLN A 267 -8.18 -0.76 2.05
N VAL A 268 -9.47 -0.98 1.96
CA VAL A 268 -10.38 -1.03 3.10
C VAL A 268 -11.32 -2.22 2.97
N SER A 269 -11.74 -2.81 4.08
CA SER A 269 -12.73 -3.87 4.07
C SER A 269 -14.13 -3.33 3.73
N ALA A 270 -14.85 -4.01 2.86
CA ALA A 270 -16.26 -3.72 2.55
C ALA A 270 -17.17 -3.73 3.81
N ASP A 271 -16.73 -4.38 4.90
CA ASP A 271 -17.47 -4.47 6.16
C ASP A 271 -17.38 -3.16 7.00
N MET A 272 -16.47 -2.24 6.64
CA MET A 272 -16.39 -0.96 7.34
C MET A 272 -17.59 -0.05 7.00
N ASP A 273 -18.01 0.70 8.01
CA ASP A 273 -19.10 1.66 7.85
C ASP A 273 -18.78 2.75 6.83
N ALA A 274 -19.73 3.07 5.97
CA ALA A 274 -19.52 4.00 4.86
C ALA A 274 -19.22 5.44 5.33
N ASP A 275 -19.85 5.91 6.41
CA ASP A 275 -19.60 7.25 6.95
C ASP A 275 -18.21 7.31 7.57
N THR A 276 -17.80 6.28 8.28
CA THR A 276 -16.45 6.16 8.83
C THR A 276 -15.37 6.15 7.73
N VAL A 277 -15.59 5.41 6.64
CA VAL A 277 -14.63 5.37 5.52
C VAL A 277 -14.62 6.68 4.74
N HIS A 278 -15.78 7.36 4.62
CA HIS A 278 -15.84 8.70 4.06
C HIS A 278 -14.93 9.67 4.83
N ASP A 279 -15.03 9.68 6.17
CA ASP A 279 -14.22 10.56 7.02
C ASP A 279 -12.72 10.20 6.96
N ILE A 280 -12.40 8.91 6.90
CA ILE A 280 -11.02 8.44 6.68
C ILE A 280 -10.48 8.95 5.35
N PHE A 281 -11.24 8.79 4.26
CA PHE A 281 -10.80 9.20 2.94
C PHE A 281 -10.64 10.72 2.85
N ALA A 282 -11.59 11.50 3.43
CA ALA A 282 -11.50 12.95 3.53
C ALA A 282 -10.22 13.37 4.26
N ALA A 283 -9.95 12.78 5.43
CA ALA A 283 -8.75 13.08 6.21
C ALA A 283 -7.46 12.82 5.42
N LEU A 284 -7.39 11.71 4.67
CA LEU A 284 -6.23 11.38 3.82
C LEU A 284 -6.07 12.41 2.69
N CYS A 285 -7.17 12.81 2.00
CA CYS A 285 -7.14 13.79 0.93
C CYS A 285 -6.70 15.18 1.41
N GLU A 286 -7.10 15.59 2.60
CA GLU A 286 -6.77 16.89 3.18
C GLU A 286 -5.35 16.97 3.76
N ASN A 287 -4.69 15.84 4.02
CA ASN A 287 -3.38 15.77 4.69
C ASN A 287 -2.28 15.15 3.84
N VAL A 288 -2.34 15.26 2.51
CA VAL A 288 -1.35 14.71 1.58
C VAL A 288 0.06 15.23 1.88
N ASP A 289 0.21 16.52 2.14
CA ASP A 289 1.51 17.14 2.43
C ASP A 289 2.14 16.60 3.72
N TYR A 290 1.33 16.25 4.72
CA TYR A 290 1.82 15.61 5.94
C TYR A 290 2.37 14.21 5.64
N MET A 291 1.62 13.39 4.93
CA MET A 291 2.06 12.06 4.50
C MET A 291 3.26 12.13 3.57
N GLY A 292 3.34 13.17 2.74
CA GLY A 292 4.43 13.45 1.82
C GLY A 292 5.78 13.73 2.50
N GLN A 293 5.80 14.08 3.79
CA GLN A 293 7.04 14.19 4.58
C GLN A 293 7.71 12.82 4.77
N SER A 294 6.91 11.75 4.85
CA SER A 294 7.39 10.38 4.98
C SER A 294 7.62 9.69 3.62
N TYR A 295 6.90 10.13 2.58
CA TYR A 295 7.00 9.59 1.22
C TYR A 295 6.74 10.68 0.17
N SER A 296 7.80 11.32 -0.28
CA SER A 296 7.73 12.54 -1.11
C SER A 296 7.04 12.36 -2.48
N ALA A 297 6.91 11.12 -2.97
CA ALA A 297 6.27 10.84 -4.26
C ALA A 297 4.75 11.16 -4.29
N ILE A 298 4.11 11.39 -3.13
CA ILE A 298 2.71 11.79 -3.07
C ILE A 298 2.52 13.31 -2.96
N ASN A 299 3.59 14.09 -2.79
CA ASN A 299 3.48 15.55 -2.65
C ASN A 299 2.78 16.17 -3.87
N GLY A 300 1.80 17.02 -3.60
CA GLY A 300 1.01 17.70 -4.63
C GLY A 300 0.02 16.82 -5.38
N GLN A 301 -0.16 15.55 -5.00
CA GLN A 301 -1.16 14.67 -5.61
C GLN A 301 -2.55 15.00 -5.09
N ASN A 302 -3.54 14.92 -5.97
CA ASN A 302 -4.96 14.92 -5.60
C ASN A 302 -5.43 13.47 -5.49
N LEU A 303 -5.44 12.92 -4.26
CA LEU A 303 -5.79 11.50 -4.04
C LEU A 303 -7.21 11.18 -4.52
N ALA A 304 -8.15 12.10 -4.40
CA ALA A 304 -9.53 11.90 -4.83
C ALA A 304 -9.61 11.72 -6.35
N GLU A 305 -9.00 12.64 -7.12
CA GLU A 305 -8.96 12.55 -8.58
C GLU A 305 -8.15 11.33 -9.04
N LEU A 306 -6.99 11.06 -8.42
CA LEU A 306 -6.19 9.88 -8.73
C LEU A 306 -7.01 8.59 -8.55
N THR A 307 -7.72 8.48 -7.44
CA THR A 307 -8.53 7.31 -7.12
C THR A 307 -9.68 7.16 -8.12
N ALA A 308 -10.42 8.25 -8.37
CA ALA A 308 -11.55 8.24 -9.28
C ALA A 308 -11.19 7.88 -10.73
N GLN A 309 -10.05 8.38 -11.22
CA GLN A 309 -9.64 8.24 -12.62
C GLN A 309 -8.88 6.96 -12.92
N ASN A 310 -8.21 6.35 -11.93
CA ASN A 310 -7.25 5.28 -12.18
C ASN A 310 -7.60 3.95 -11.51
N ALA A 311 -8.58 3.90 -10.61
CA ALA A 311 -8.97 2.65 -9.96
C ALA A 311 -9.42 1.59 -10.99
N LYS A 312 -9.02 0.34 -10.76
CA LYS A 312 -9.41 -0.84 -11.56
C LYS A 312 -10.39 -1.73 -10.81
N GLY A 313 -10.24 -1.79 -9.47
CA GLY A 313 -11.14 -2.55 -8.60
C GLY A 313 -12.24 -1.68 -8.00
N TYR A 314 -13.18 -2.31 -7.29
CA TYR A 314 -14.30 -1.62 -6.65
C TYR A 314 -13.83 -0.63 -5.59
N LEU A 315 -14.40 0.57 -5.64
CA LEU A 315 -14.27 1.57 -4.59
C LEU A 315 -15.13 1.19 -3.37
N HIS A 316 -14.77 1.69 -2.18
CA HIS A 316 -15.64 1.57 -1.01
C HIS A 316 -16.82 2.57 -1.09
N ALA A 317 -17.97 2.21 -0.52
CA ALA A 317 -19.16 3.08 -0.50
C ALA A 317 -18.87 4.47 0.08
N GLY A 318 -18.06 4.57 1.14
CA GLY A 318 -17.63 5.83 1.72
C GLY A 318 -16.77 6.69 0.80
N VAL A 319 -15.91 6.06 -0.02
CA VAL A 319 -15.13 6.76 -1.06
C VAL A 319 -16.06 7.32 -2.13
N ILE A 320 -17.00 6.49 -2.60
CA ILE A 320 -18.01 6.92 -3.59
C ILE A 320 -18.80 8.13 -3.06
N LYS A 321 -19.26 8.05 -1.79
CA LYS A 321 -19.98 9.16 -1.14
C LYS A 321 -19.16 10.46 -1.17
N TYR A 322 -17.88 10.41 -0.81
CA TYR A 322 -17.00 11.58 -0.85
C TYR A 322 -16.84 12.14 -2.28
N LEU A 323 -16.60 11.26 -3.28
CA LEU A 323 -16.44 11.67 -4.67
C LEU A 323 -17.71 12.36 -5.20
N ASP A 324 -18.89 11.82 -4.89
CA ASP A 324 -20.19 12.40 -5.26
C ASP A 324 -20.38 13.79 -4.62
N GLU A 325 -20.05 13.95 -3.33
CA GLU A 325 -20.12 15.23 -2.61
C GLU A 325 -19.18 16.29 -3.20
N GLN A 326 -18.00 15.87 -3.69
CA GLN A 326 -17.03 16.75 -4.34
C GLN A 326 -17.32 16.98 -5.84
N GLY A 327 -18.30 16.27 -6.42
CA GLY A 327 -18.62 16.35 -7.85
C GLY A 327 -17.52 15.74 -8.75
N ILE A 328 -16.72 14.80 -8.24
CA ILE A 328 -15.66 14.12 -8.97
C ILE A 328 -16.24 12.89 -9.67
N SER A 329 -16.13 12.87 -11.00
CA SER A 329 -16.63 11.74 -11.81
C SER A 329 -15.73 10.52 -11.73
N TYR A 330 -16.31 9.35 -11.70
CA TYR A 330 -15.62 8.04 -11.73
C TYR A 330 -16.36 7.06 -12.65
N ASP A 331 -15.70 5.95 -13.03
CA ASP A 331 -16.32 4.91 -13.86
C ASP A 331 -17.41 4.18 -13.04
N PRO A 332 -18.67 4.08 -13.53
CA PRO A 332 -19.74 3.36 -12.85
C PRO A 332 -19.44 1.87 -12.60
N SER A 333 -18.48 1.26 -13.33
CA SER A 333 -18.05 -0.11 -13.09
C SER A 333 -17.35 -0.29 -11.73
N LEU A 334 -16.82 0.79 -11.16
CA LEU A 334 -16.15 0.80 -9.84
C LEU A 334 -17.13 0.74 -8.66
N ILE A 335 -18.44 0.92 -8.93
CA ILE A 335 -19.47 0.79 -7.89
C ILE A 335 -19.58 -0.69 -7.50
N PRO A 336 -19.37 -1.03 -6.21
CA PRO A 336 -19.38 -2.40 -5.77
C PRO A 336 -20.81 -3.00 -5.76
N PRO A 337 -20.93 -4.34 -5.78
CA PRO A 337 -22.24 -5.00 -5.85
C PRO A 337 -23.21 -4.63 -4.73
N GLU A 338 -22.68 -4.37 -3.54
CA GLU A 338 -23.47 -3.98 -2.35
C GLU A 338 -24.08 -2.58 -2.43
N CYS A 339 -23.67 -1.75 -3.39
CA CYS A 339 -24.18 -0.41 -3.64
C CYS A 339 -25.10 -0.30 -4.87
N LYS A 340 -25.42 -1.44 -5.53
CA LYS A 340 -26.24 -1.49 -6.76
C LYS A 340 -27.69 -1.85 -6.50
#